data_2df9e6f546e575a466bd2c68eac73857
#
_entry.id   2df9e6f546e575a466bd2c68eac73857
#
_cell.length_a   1.000
_cell.length_b   1.000
_cell.length_c   1.000
_cell.angle_alpha   90.00
_cell.angle_beta   90.00
_cell.angle_gamma   90.00
#
_symmetry.space_group_name_H-M   'P 1'
#
loop_
_entity.id
_entity.type
_entity.pdbx_description
1 polymer ?
#
loop_
_entity_poly.entity_id
_entity_poly.type
_entity_poly.pdbx_seq_one_letter_code
_entity_poly.pdbx_strand_id
1 'polypeptide(L)'
;FGEFSLSSGRTSKHYVNCKPVSLSGIGLSLLSIALLDQVEANSFAVAGLTLGADPLVSGVAMKAAQMNRPLDALIVRKEAKGHGTAAWLEGPLPPKGSLITVLEDVVTTGGSSLKAVKQLREAGFLVKRIITIVDRQEGGDIALKEFGLELISLFQLKEVAARANSFL
;
A
#
# COMPACT_ATOMS: atom_id res chain seq x y z
N PHE A 1 0.48 3.61 -23.10
CA PHE A 1 -0.87 3.41 -23.62
C PHE A 1 -0.87 2.15 -24.49
N GLY A 2 -1.87 1.26 -24.32
CA GLY A 2 -2.00 -0.01 -25.06
C GLY A 2 -3.10 -0.86 -24.42
N GLU A 3 -3.40 -2.03 -25.00
CA GLU A 3 -4.28 -3.01 -24.34
C GLU A 3 -3.45 -3.88 -23.38
N PHE A 4 -3.76 -3.81 -22.10
CA PHE A 4 -3.07 -4.54 -21.05
C PHE A 4 -4.05 -5.44 -20.31
N SER A 5 -3.68 -6.73 -20.12
CA SER A 5 -4.39 -7.63 -19.25
C SER A 5 -3.97 -7.38 -17.80
N LEU A 6 -4.94 -7.07 -16.95
CA LEU A 6 -4.73 -6.85 -15.51
C LEU A 6 -4.75 -8.20 -14.76
N SER A 7 -4.18 -8.22 -13.57
CA SER A 7 -4.25 -9.39 -12.66
C SER A 7 -5.69 -9.80 -12.30
N SER A 8 -6.66 -8.89 -12.47
CA SER A 8 -8.10 -9.15 -12.34
C SER A 8 -8.73 -9.84 -13.54
N GLY A 9 -7.98 -10.11 -14.62
CA GLY A 9 -8.48 -10.68 -15.89
C GLY A 9 -9.17 -9.66 -16.81
N ARG A 10 -9.26 -8.38 -16.43
CA ARG A 10 -9.83 -7.32 -17.26
C ARG A 10 -8.77 -6.70 -18.17
N THR A 11 -9.18 -6.24 -19.37
CA THR A 11 -8.34 -5.41 -20.23
C THR A 11 -8.44 -3.94 -19.84
N SER A 12 -7.31 -3.23 -19.89
CA SER A 12 -7.26 -1.80 -19.63
C SER A 12 -6.40 -1.09 -20.67
N LYS A 13 -6.79 0.12 -21.04
CA LYS A 13 -6.02 1.00 -21.94
C LYS A 13 -4.82 1.65 -21.24
N HIS A 14 -4.75 1.56 -19.91
CA HIS A 14 -3.69 2.15 -19.11
C HIS A 14 -3.04 1.08 -18.23
N TYR A 15 -1.74 0.98 -18.26
CA TYR A 15 -0.95 0.22 -17.31
C TYR A 15 -0.19 1.19 -16.39
N VAL A 16 -0.43 1.10 -15.10
CA VAL A 16 0.29 1.89 -14.08
C VAL A 16 1.39 1.03 -13.48
N ASN A 17 2.62 1.49 -13.60
CA ASN A 17 3.78 0.86 -12.98
C ASN A 17 4.50 1.88 -12.11
N CYS A 18 4.35 1.77 -10.80
CA CYS A 18 5.00 2.66 -9.84
C CYS A 18 6.46 2.29 -9.55
N LYS A 19 6.90 1.08 -9.93
CA LYS A 19 8.24 0.56 -9.60
C LYS A 19 9.41 1.42 -10.09
N PRO A 20 9.38 2.02 -11.30
CA PRO A 20 10.45 2.92 -11.73
C PRO A 20 10.64 4.11 -10.80
N VAL A 21 9.59 4.56 -10.12
CA VAL A 21 9.63 5.66 -9.14
C VAL A 21 9.92 5.12 -7.74
N SER A 22 9.18 4.10 -7.28
CA SER A 22 9.31 3.56 -5.92
C SER A 22 10.63 2.82 -5.67
N LEU A 23 11.36 2.44 -6.73
CA LEU A 23 12.69 1.83 -6.63
C LEU A 23 13.82 2.81 -6.99
N SER A 24 13.52 4.06 -7.35
CA SER A 24 14.55 5.10 -7.48
C SER A 24 14.77 5.80 -6.14
N GLY A 25 16.01 6.15 -5.81
CA GLY A 25 16.33 6.78 -4.53
C GLY A 25 15.58 8.10 -4.31
N ILE A 26 15.54 8.97 -5.34
CA ILE A 26 14.81 10.25 -5.27
C ILE A 26 13.31 10.01 -5.20
N GLY A 27 12.77 9.14 -6.06
CA GLY A 27 11.34 8.83 -6.11
C GLY A 27 10.85 8.23 -4.79
N LEU A 28 11.57 7.25 -4.24
CA LEU A 28 11.22 6.65 -2.96
C LEU A 28 11.29 7.66 -1.81
N SER A 29 12.30 8.55 -1.80
CA SER A 29 12.40 9.58 -0.78
C SER A 29 11.19 10.52 -0.77
N LEU A 30 10.75 10.97 -1.95
CA LEU A 30 9.56 11.84 -2.08
C LEU A 30 8.28 11.09 -1.72
N LEU A 31 8.10 9.86 -2.21
CA LEU A 31 6.95 9.01 -1.88
C LEU A 31 6.88 8.72 -0.39
N SER A 32 8.02 8.46 0.27
CA SER A 32 8.07 8.19 1.70
C SER A 32 7.56 9.36 2.54
N ILE A 33 7.87 10.59 2.16
CA ILE A 33 7.37 11.80 2.82
C ILE A 33 5.85 11.90 2.61
N ALA A 34 5.39 11.84 1.35
CA ALA A 34 3.98 12.03 1.03
C ALA A 34 3.09 10.94 1.65
N LEU A 35 3.56 9.68 1.67
CA LEU A 35 2.84 8.58 2.31
C LEU A 35 2.83 8.72 3.84
N LEU A 36 3.98 9.08 4.46
CA LEU A 36 4.09 9.23 5.91
C LEU A 36 3.15 10.31 6.46
N ASP A 37 2.93 11.40 5.71
CA ASP A 37 2.00 12.48 6.07
C ASP A 37 0.55 11.99 6.18
N GLN A 38 0.20 10.89 5.49
CA GLN A 38 -1.13 10.29 5.51
C GLN A 38 -1.27 9.16 6.55
N VAL A 39 -0.14 8.66 7.10
CA VAL A 39 -0.16 7.60 8.11
C VAL A 39 -0.77 8.10 9.42
N GLU A 40 -1.74 7.36 9.95
CA GLU A 40 -2.41 7.67 11.22
C GLU A 40 -1.37 7.88 12.34
N ALA A 41 -1.52 8.97 13.09
CA ALA A 41 -0.52 9.40 14.10
C ALA A 41 -0.23 8.33 15.16
N ASN A 42 -1.22 7.49 15.47
CA ASN A 42 -1.14 6.41 16.44
C ASN A 42 -0.88 5.02 15.81
N SER A 43 -0.53 4.95 14.53
CA SER A 43 -0.06 3.70 13.92
C SER A 43 1.28 3.28 14.51
N PHE A 44 1.39 2.00 14.88
CA PHE A 44 2.62 1.37 15.36
C PHE A 44 3.50 0.90 14.20
N ALA A 45 2.89 0.54 13.08
CA ALA A 45 3.60 0.09 11.90
C ALA A 45 2.85 0.46 10.63
N VAL A 46 3.58 0.47 9.52
CA VAL A 46 3.01 0.37 8.17
C VAL A 46 3.21 -1.03 7.63
N ALA A 47 2.24 -1.53 6.87
CA ALA A 47 2.30 -2.87 6.29
C ALA A 47 1.87 -2.86 4.83
N GLY A 48 2.32 -3.84 4.03
CA GLY A 48 1.86 -3.95 2.65
C GLY A 48 2.12 -5.31 2.04
N LEU A 49 1.35 -5.67 1.01
CA LEU A 49 1.49 -6.95 0.33
C LEU A 49 2.70 -6.91 -0.61
N THR A 50 3.57 -7.92 -0.46
CA THR A 50 4.72 -8.08 -1.36
C THR A 50 4.26 -8.23 -2.81
N LEU A 51 4.93 -7.73 -3.81
CA LEU A 51 6.22 -7.07 -3.92
C LEU A 51 6.09 -5.53 -4.01
N GLY A 52 4.92 -5.01 -4.46
CA GLY A 52 4.71 -3.59 -4.79
C GLY A 52 4.89 -2.66 -3.59
N ALA A 53 4.46 -3.10 -2.43
CA ALA A 53 4.52 -2.32 -1.21
C ALA A 53 5.86 -2.39 -0.46
N ASP A 54 6.73 -3.38 -0.75
CA ASP A 54 7.98 -3.59 0.00
C ASP A 54 8.87 -2.33 0.08
N PRO A 55 9.16 -1.62 -1.03
CA PRO A 55 9.94 -0.40 -0.96
C PRO A 55 9.20 0.72 -0.19
N LEU A 56 7.88 0.77 -0.28
CA LEU A 56 7.08 1.82 0.36
C LEU A 56 7.10 1.69 1.88
N VAL A 57 6.84 0.49 2.42
CA VAL A 57 6.84 0.27 3.87
C VAL A 57 8.23 0.53 4.46
N SER A 58 9.29 0.06 3.78
CA SER A 58 10.67 0.29 4.20
C SER A 58 11.05 1.76 4.16
N GLY A 59 10.71 2.46 3.07
CA GLY A 59 11.01 3.88 2.90
C GLY A 59 10.26 4.76 3.91
N VAL A 60 8.98 4.47 4.16
CA VAL A 60 8.15 5.21 5.13
C VAL A 60 8.66 5.01 6.55
N ALA A 61 8.98 3.77 6.96
CA ALA A 61 9.54 3.50 8.29
C ALA A 61 10.90 4.19 8.49
N MET A 62 11.79 4.12 7.49
CA MET A 62 13.07 4.83 7.52
C MET A 62 12.86 6.35 7.65
N LYS A 63 11.92 6.92 6.89
CA LYS A 63 11.63 8.35 6.94
C LYS A 63 11.05 8.77 8.28
N ALA A 64 10.16 7.96 8.85
CA ALA A 64 9.60 8.18 10.18
C ALA A 64 10.71 8.21 11.26
N ALA A 65 11.64 7.25 11.21
CA ALA A 65 12.78 7.20 12.13
C ALA A 65 13.67 8.46 12.03
N GLN A 66 13.92 8.97 10.83
CA GLN A 66 14.64 10.25 10.61
C GLN A 66 13.93 11.45 11.23
N MET A 67 12.60 11.37 11.38
CA MET A 67 11.76 12.40 12.00
C MET A 67 11.47 12.12 13.49
N ASN A 68 12.19 11.18 14.12
CA ASN A 68 11.99 10.75 15.50
C ASN A 68 10.56 10.24 15.79
N ARG A 69 9.88 9.71 14.79
CA ARG A 69 8.58 9.06 14.92
C ARG A 69 8.78 7.53 14.92
N PRO A 70 8.48 6.85 16.04
CA PRO A 70 8.55 5.39 16.08
C PRO A 70 7.46 4.80 15.17
N LEU A 71 7.88 4.11 14.11
CA LEU A 71 6.98 3.46 13.14
C LEU A 71 7.75 2.34 12.45
N ASP A 72 7.31 1.11 12.63
CA ASP A 72 7.93 -0.06 12.05
C ASP A 72 7.35 -0.41 10.68
N ALA A 73 8.06 -1.28 9.93
CA ALA A 73 7.60 -1.81 8.66
C ALA A 73 7.31 -3.31 8.75
N LEU A 74 6.17 -3.74 8.20
CA LEU A 74 5.78 -5.13 8.05
C LEU A 74 5.56 -5.46 6.58
N ILE A 75 6.09 -6.61 6.14
CA ILE A 75 5.80 -7.15 4.82
C ILE A 75 4.74 -8.25 4.98
N VAL A 76 3.65 -8.12 4.23
CA VAL A 76 2.62 -9.15 4.14
C VAL A 76 2.94 -10.05 2.95
N ARG A 77 3.14 -11.33 3.19
CA ARG A 77 3.50 -12.31 2.15
C ARG A 77 2.27 -12.74 1.34
N LYS A 78 2.48 -13.11 0.08
CA LYS A 78 1.43 -13.72 -0.75
C LYS A 78 1.12 -15.15 -0.33
N GLU A 79 2.12 -15.86 0.21
CA GLU A 79 2.06 -17.25 0.66
C GLU A 79 2.65 -17.37 2.07
N ALA A 80 2.07 -18.26 2.87
CA ALA A 80 2.54 -18.52 4.21
C ALA A 80 3.93 -19.19 4.20
N LYS A 81 4.79 -18.79 5.13
CA LYS A 81 6.06 -19.46 5.40
C LYS A 81 5.91 -20.27 6.71
N GLY A 82 5.63 -21.56 6.58
CA GLY A 82 5.45 -22.42 7.74
C GLY A 82 4.03 -22.38 8.31
N HIS A 83 3.89 -22.63 9.60
CA HIS A 83 2.62 -22.76 10.31
C HIS A 83 2.40 -21.61 11.30
N GLY A 84 1.13 -21.24 11.53
CA GLY A 84 0.70 -20.21 12.48
C GLY A 84 0.31 -18.88 11.86
N THR A 85 -0.33 -18.02 12.66
CA THR A 85 -0.88 -16.73 12.19
C THR A 85 0.18 -15.71 11.77
N ALA A 86 1.41 -15.82 12.30
CA ALA A 86 2.54 -14.97 11.92
C ALA A 86 3.27 -15.44 10.64
N ALA A 87 2.91 -16.61 10.08
CA ALA A 87 3.54 -17.16 8.86
C ALA A 87 3.40 -16.26 7.61
N TRP A 88 2.50 -15.29 7.67
CA TRP A 88 2.22 -14.33 6.59
C TRP A 88 2.95 -12.99 6.75
N LEU A 89 3.56 -12.72 7.90
CA LEU A 89 4.12 -11.41 8.23
C LEU A 89 5.62 -11.52 8.45
N GLU A 90 6.35 -10.55 7.90
CA GLU A 90 7.79 -10.36 8.14
C GLU A 90 8.02 -8.97 8.74
N GLY A 91 8.90 -8.88 9.72
CA GLY A 91 9.27 -7.64 10.40
C GLY A 91 9.02 -7.68 11.91
N PRO A 92 9.29 -6.57 12.63
CA PRO A 92 9.07 -6.46 14.06
C PRO A 92 7.56 -6.35 14.36
N LEU A 93 6.97 -7.45 14.83
CA LEU A 93 5.54 -7.48 15.14
C LEU A 93 5.22 -6.66 16.38
N PRO A 94 4.34 -5.64 16.30
CA PRO A 94 3.91 -4.89 17.47
C PRO A 94 2.97 -5.72 18.36
N PRO A 95 2.65 -5.25 19.57
CA PRO A 95 1.67 -5.91 20.44
C PRO A 95 0.31 -6.10 19.73
N LYS A 96 -0.39 -7.19 20.04
CA LYS A 96 -1.76 -7.42 19.52
C LYS A 96 -2.66 -6.24 19.91
N GLY A 97 -3.59 -5.90 19.03
CA GLY A 97 -4.44 -4.71 19.15
C GLY A 97 -3.81 -3.42 18.65
N SER A 98 -2.53 -3.44 18.26
CA SER A 98 -1.89 -2.25 17.66
C SER A 98 -2.54 -1.87 16.32
N LEU A 99 -2.63 -0.56 16.10
CA LEU A 99 -3.10 -0.01 14.83
C LEU A 99 -1.98 -0.07 13.79
N ILE A 100 -2.32 -0.55 12.60
CA ILE A 100 -1.41 -0.64 11.45
C ILE A 100 -2.07 0.03 10.25
N THR A 101 -1.33 0.90 9.56
CA THR A 101 -1.74 1.50 8.29
C THR A 101 -1.21 0.66 7.13
N VAL A 102 -2.06 0.31 6.17
CA VAL A 102 -1.65 -0.47 4.99
C VAL A 102 -1.20 0.47 3.87
N LEU A 103 -0.09 0.13 3.22
CA LEU A 103 0.41 0.82 2.03
C LEU A 103 0.27 -0.09 0.80
N GLU A 104 -0.07 0.52 -0.33
CA GLU A 104 -0.19 -0.16 -1.63
C GLU A 104 0.42 0.73 -2.73
N ASP A 105 0.97 0.16 -3.78
CA ASP A 105 1.44 0.94 -4.92
C ASP A 105 0.27 1.38 -5.80
N VAL A 106 -0.61 0.47 -6.17
CA VAL A 106 -1.77 0.75 -7.03
C VAL A 106 -3.01 0.00 -6.56
N VAL A 107 -4.08 0.72 -6.29
CA VAL A 107 -5.39 0.12 -6.02
C VAL A 107 -6.21 0.10 -7.32
N THR A 108 -6.68 -1.10 -7.68
CA THR A 108 -7.62 -1.33 -8.80
C THR A 108 -9.01 -1.65 -8.22
N THR A 109 -9.25 -2.91 -7.90
CA THR A 109 -10.49 -3.40 -7.26
C THR A 109 -10.35 -3.58 -5.74
N GLY A 110 -9.16 -3.33 -5.18
CA GLY A 110 -8.89 -3.47 -3.75
C GLY A 110 -8.54 -4.89 -3.27
N GLY A 111 -8.56 -5.90 -4.16
CA GLY A 111 -8.36 -7.29 -3.76
C GLY A 111 -7.03 -7.59 -3.04
N SER A 112 -5.91 -7.04 -3.52
CA SER A 112 -4.59 -7.18 -2.87
C SER A 112 -4.60 -6.57 -1.48
N SER A 113 -5.12 -5.36 -1.37
CA SER A 113 -5.21 -4.65 -0.10
C SER A 113 -6.10 -5.38 0.91
N LEU A 114 -7.27 -5.90 0.48
CA LEU A 114 -8.15 -6.72 1.33
C LEU A 114 -7.47 -8.00 1.80
N LYS A 115 -6.65 -8.65 0.95
CA LYS A 115 -5.86 -9.81 1.37
C LYS A 115 -4.88 -9.44 2.49
N ALA A 116 -4.15 -8.34 2.34
CA ALA A 116 -3.23 -7.87 3.38
C ALA A 116 -3.97 -7.54 4.69
N VAL A 117 -5.07 -6.79 4.61
CA VAL A 117 -5.90 -6.43 5.77
C VAL A 117 -6.42 -7.66 6.50
N LYS A 118 -6.91 -8.68 5.76
CA LYS A 118 -7.38 -9.93 6.36
C LYS A 118 -6.29 -10.60 7.18
N GLN A 119 -5.10 -10.75 6.61
CA GLN A 119 -3.98 -11.40 7.30
C GLN A 119 -3.51 -10.63 8.54
N LEU A 120 -3.49 -9.28 8.48
CA LEU A 120 -3.16 -8.43 9.62
C LEU A 120 -4.22 -8.54 10.73
N ARG A 121 -5.52 -8.52 10.37
CA ARG A 121 -6.60 -8.68 11.34
C ARG A 121 -6.63 -10.09 11.97
N GLU A 122 -6.35 -11.14 11.19
CA GLU A 122 -6.20 -12.53 11.69
C GLU A 122 -4.99 -12.66 12.65
N ALA A 123 -3.93 -11.88 12.45
CA ALA A 123 -2.80 -11.80 13.37
C ALA A 123 -3.10 -10.99 14.64
N GLY A 124 -4.27 -10.36 14.73
CA GLY A 124 -4.74 -9.64 15.90
C GLY A 124 -4.47 -8.14 15.89
N PHE A 125 -4.20 -7.56 14.72
CA PHE A 125 -3.97 -6.11 14.56
C PHE A 125 -5.24 -5.38 14.12
N LEU A 126 -5.29 -4.08 14.39
CA LEU A 126 -6.32 -3.17 13.91
C LEU A 126 -5.87 -2.52 12.60
N VAL A 127 -6.73 -2.54 11.59
CA VAL A 127 -6.49 -1.85 10.32
C VAL A 127 -7.74 -1.07 9.97
N LYS A 128 -7.59 0.25 9.77
CA LYS A 128 -8.67 1.19 9.44
C LYS A 128 -8.41 1.93 8.14
N ARG A 129 -7.13 2.06 7.73
CA ARG A 129 -6.73 2.90 6.60
C ARG A 129 -5.79 2.16 5.66
N ILE A 130 -6.00 2.43 4.38
CA ILE A 130 -5.11 2.04 3.29
C ILE A 130 -4.67 3.32 2.59
N ILE A 131 -3.37 3.45 2.31
CA ILE A 131 -2.82 4.55 1.55
C ILE A 131 -2.21 3.97 0.28
N THR A 132 -2.57 4.51 -0.87
CA THR A 132 -2.01 4.09 -2.16
C THR A 132 -1.34 5.24 -2.89
N ILE A 133 -0.35 4.94 -3.73
CA ILE A 133 0.21 5.95 -4.63
C ILE A 133 -0.83 6.32 -5.67
N VAL A 134 -1.43 5.32 -6.34
CA VAL A 134 -2.43 5.57 -7.40
C VAL A 134 -3.70 4.76 -7.15
N ASP A 135 -4.82 5.47 -7.06
CA ASP A 135 -6.14 4.85 -7.21
C ASP A 135 -6.57 4.89 -8.69
N ARG A 136 -6.85 3.72 -9.26
CA ARG A 136 -7.31 3.59 -10.63
C ARG A 136 -8.78 3.92 -10.83
N GLN A 137 -9.53 4.12 -9.74
CA GLN A 137 -10.97 4.40 -9.74
C GLN A 137 -11.79 3.30 -10.42
N GLU A 138 -11.43 2.03 -10.18
CA GLU A 138 -12.11 0.84 -10.71
C GLU A 138 -12.94 0.11 -9.63
N GLY A 139 -13.46 0.85 -8.65
CA GLY A 139 -14.33 0.36 -7.58
C GLY A 139 -13.62 -0.12 -6.32
N GLY A 140 -12.30 0.05 -6.23
CA GLY A 140 -11.51 -0.32 -5.05
C GLY A 140 -11.94 0.44 -3.80
N ASP A 141 -12.20 1.72 -3.90
CA ASP A 141 -12.69 2.58 -2.82
C ASP A 141 -14.02 2.09 -2.22
N ILE A 142 -14.97 1.70 -3.07
CA ILE A 142 -16.26 1.15 -2.66
C ILE A 142 -16.06 -0.18 -1.94
N ALA A 143 -15.31 -1.10 -2.56
CA ALA A 143 -15.04 -2.40 -1.98
C ALA A 143 -14.34 -2.30 -0.61
N LEU A 144 -13.36 -1.41 -0.46
CA LEU A 144 -12.65 -1.20 0.80
C LEU A 144 -13.55 -0.60 1.87
N LYS A 145 -14.41 0.35 1.50
CA LYS A 145 -15.37 0.97 2.41
C LYS A 145 -16.37 -0.03 3.00
N GLU A 146 -16.81 -1.02 2.22
CA GLU A 146 -17.68 -2.11 2.71
C GLU A 146 -17.02 -2.95 3.81
N PHE A 147 -15.69 -3.02 3.85
CA PHE A 147 -14.90 -3.67 4.91
C PHE A 147 -14.52 -2.73 6.06
N GLY A 148 -15.12 -1.52 6.11
CA GLY A 148 -14.84 -0.52 7.15
C GLY A 148 -13.44 0.08 7.03
N LEU A 149 -12.92 0.23 5.81
CA LEU A 149 -11.60 0.77 5.53
C LEU A 149 -11.71 2.11 4.80
N GLU A 150 -10.86 3.05 5.19
CA GLU A 150 -10.65 4.32 4.48
C GLU A 150 -9.54 4.13 3.44
N LEU A 151 -9.80 4.52 2.20
CA LEU A 151 -8.77 4.62 1.15
C LEU A 151 -8.33 6.08 0.98
N ILE A 152 -7.03 6.31 1.12
CA ILE A 152 -6.39 7.59 0.75
C ILE A 152 -5.46 7.31 -0.44
N SER A 153 -5.58 8.08 -1.51
CA SER A 153 -4.68 8.01 -2.66
C SER A 153 -3.90 9.31 -2.80
N LEU A 154 -2.60 9.19 -3.11
CA LEU A 154 -1.80 10.37 -3.46
C LEU A 154 -2.23 10.93 -4.81
N PHE A 155 -2.59 10.05 -5.75
CA PHE A 155 -3.03 10.41 -7.10
C PHE A 155 -4.18 9.52 -7.54
N GLN A 156 -5.04 10.07 -8.40
CA GLN A 156 -6.01 9.31 -9.16
C GLN A 156 -5.50 9.06 -10.59
N LEU A 157 -5.82 7.91 -11.19
CA LEU A 157 -5.36 7.56 -12.53
C LEU A 157 -5.65 8.67 -13.56
N LYS A 158 -6.84 9.28 -13.50
CA LYS A 158 -7.22 10.38 -14.41
C LYS A 158 -6.28 11.58 -14.35
N GLU A 159 -5.76 11.91 -13.16
CA GLU A 159 -4.82 13.03 -12.95
C GLU A 159 -3.45 12.69 -13.54
N VAL A 160 -2.97 11.47 -13.29
CA VAL A 160 -1.71 10.98 -13.85
C VAL A 160 -1.77 10.93 -15.38
N ALA A 161 -2.89 10.42 -15.95
CA ALA A 161 -3.09 10.34 -17.39
C ALA A 161 -3.19 11.73 -18.04
N ALA A 162 -3.92 12.67 -17.43
CA ALA A 162 -4.02 14.03 -17.92
C ALA A 162 -2.65 14.72 -17.96
N ARG A 163 -1.84 14.53 -16.91
CA ARG A 163 -0.49 15.10 -16.85
C ARG A 163 0.45 14.48 -17.89
N ALA A 164 0.38 13.17 -18.09
CA ALA A 164 1.20 12.49 -19.13
C ALA A 164 0.91 13.04 -20.54
N ASN A 165 -0.37 13.28 -20.87
CA ASN A 165 -0.75 13.84 -22.16
C ASN A 165 -0.27 15.29 -22.36
N SER A 166 0.04 16.03 -21.31
CA SER A 166 0.55 17.41 -21.41
C SER A 166 2.04 17.48 -21.75
N PHE A 167 2.76 16.35 -21.77
CA PHE A 167 4.18 16.25 -22.15
C PHE A 167 4.40 15.62 -23.52
N LEU A 168 3.32 15.19 -24.21
CA LEU A 168 3.33 14.71 -25.59
C LEU A 168 2.89 15.80 -26.57
#